data_cd61961d8aa15f9d883b520f8134427c
#
_entry.id   cd61961d8aa15f9d883b520f8134427c
#
_cell.length_a   1.000
_cell.length_b   1.000
_cell.length_c   1.000
_cell.angle_alpha   90.00
_cell.angle_beta   90.00
_cell.angle_gamma   90.00
#
_symmetry.space_group_name_H-M   'P 1'
#
loop_
_entity.id
_entity.type
_entity.pdbx_description
1 polymer ?
#
loop_
_entity_poly.entity_id
_entity_poly.type
_entity_poly.pdbx_seq_one_letter_code
_entity_poly.pdbx_strand_id
1 'polypeptide(L)'
;MTEKYLSVYRKKVPAIDNEIEVYTRPVVDLQMRLGLMDRFPDVLQILTVAKVPLEKFVGPKDAVELARIANDELAELLVKYPNKFFGAAACLPMNDIDATLEEADRAIGKLGLQGVQIYSRIAGEPLDLPKFKPLYEKMAGYNLPIWLHPETNPALDMDRGIFSWPYETTAAMLRLVQSGIFYEYPALKFIVHHAGAMVPFFADRLKWFASATKLFTQNDPKIYEQFLNFYVDTALYGNTPALQCAYEYYGAGHILFGTDAPLGPRWGMIEGTIRSIERMAITEAEKEKIFSGNAIELFKMAL
;
A
#
# COMPACT_ATOMS: atom_id res chain seq x y z
N MET A 1 3.97 9.76 10.31
CA MET A 1 4.45 9.23 11.63
C MET A 1 4.15 10.28 12.67
N THR A 2 3.62 9.86 13.78
CA THR A 2 3.26 10.77 14.86
C THR A 2 4.46 11.03 15.78
N GLU A 3 4.35 12.04 16.62
CA GLU A 3 5.46 12.49 17.47
C GLU A 3 5.87 11.45 18.52
N LYS A 4 4.88 10.79 19.15
CA LYS A 4 5.11 9.76 20.16
C LYS A 4 5.74 8.51 19.54
N TYR A 5 5.21 8.02 18.41
CA TYR A 5 5.79 6.91 17.67
C TYR A 5 7.25 7.16 17.32
N LEU A 6 7.54 8.34 16.73
CA LEU A 6 8.92 8.73 16.39
C LEU A 6 9.84 8.79 17.61
N SER A 7 9.35 9.34 18.72
CA SER A 7 10.15 9.44 19.95
C SER A 7 10.56 8.06 20.48
N VAL A 8 9.65 7.09 20.44
CA VAL A 8 9.96 5.69 20.85
C VAL A 8 10.83 5.01 19.81
N TYR A 9 10.53 5.20 18.52
CA TYR A 9 11.28 4.59 17.43
C TYR A 9 12.74 5.02 17.42
N ARG A 10 13.03 6.31 17.58
CA ARG A 10 14.40 6.88 17.65
C ARG A 10 15.24 6.28 18.77
N LYS A 11 14.62 5.97 19.91
CA LYS A 11 15.32 5.31 21.03
C LYS A 11 15.78 3.89 20.69
N LYS A 12 15.01 3.19 19.83
CA LYS A 12 15.29 1.81 19.43
C LYS A 12 16.18 1.74 18.18
N VAL A 13 16.04 2.72 17.28
CA VAL A 13 16.75 2.79 16.00
C VAL A 13 17.30 4.20 15.78
N PRO A 14 18.42 4.56 16.42
CA PRO A 14 18.99 5.93 16.34
C PRO A 14 19.35 6.37 14.93
N ALA A 15 19.69 5.43 14.03
CA ALA A 15 20.07 5.75 12.65
C ALA A 15 18.90 6.20 11.75
N ILE A 16 17.66 6.14 12.24
CA ILE A 16 16.47 6.48 11.45
C ILE A 16 16.44 7.96 11.04
N ASP A 17 17.05 8.84 11.81
CA ASP A 17 17.07 10.28 11.54
C ASP A 17 17.72 10.59 10.18
N ASN A 18 18.70 9.80 9.75
CA ASN A 18 19.35 9.96 8.45
C ASN A 18 18.42 9.67 7.27
N GLU A 19 17.39 8.87 7.46
CA GLU A 19 16.41 8.54 6.42
C GLU A 19 15.18 9.47 6.43
N ILE A 20 14.87 10.10 7.56
CA ILE A 20 13.65 10.91 7.74
C ILE A 20 13.86 12.38 7.41
N GLU A 21 15.05 12.95 7.64
CA GLU A 21 15.20 14.41 7.68
C GLU A 21 15.19 15.15 6.33
N VAL A 22 15.64 14.55 5.24
CA VAL A 22 15.90 15.31 4.00
C VAL A 22 14.68 15.46 3.09
N TYR A 23 13.77 14.46 3.04
CA TYR A 23 12.67 14.46 2.06
C TYR A 23 11.27 14.32 2.67
N THR A 24 11.15 14.25 4.00
CA THR A 24 9.95 13.70 4.62
C THR A 24 9.41 14.53 5.79
N ARG A 25 9.78 15.79 5.90
CA ARG A 25 9.33 16.64 7.00
C ARG A 25 7.80 16.61 7.22
N PRO A 26 6.94 16.70 6.18
CA PRO A 26 5.49 16.58 6.38
C PRO A 26 5.01 15.17 6.75
N VAL A 27 5.86 14.12 6.64
CA VAL A 27 5.54 12.77 7.14
C VAL A 27 5.57 12.73 8.67
N VAL A 28 6.39 13.58 9.29
CA VAL A 28 6.61 13.65 10.73
C VAL A 28 6.04 14.92 11.38
N ASP A 29 5.84 15.98 10.60
CA ASP A 29 5.28 17.25 11.04
C ASP A 29 3.80 17.30 10.66
N LEU A 30 2.94 17.00 11.64
CA LEU A 30 1.49 16.99 11.44
C LEU A 30 0.93 18.35 11.04
N GLN A 31 1.47 19.46 11.60
CA GLN A 31 0.97 20.80 11.26
C GLN A 31 1.27 21.17 9.82
N MET A 32 2.47 20.82 9.35
CA MET A 32 2.83 21.00 7.95
C MET A 32 1.95 20.14 7.03
N ARG A 33 1.63 18.91 7.42
CA ARG A 33 0.70 18.03 6.68
C ARG A 33 -0.71 18.61 6.62
N LEU A 34 -1.25 19.07 7.74
CA LEU A 34 -2.58 19.68 7.79
C LEU A 34 -2.63 20.94 6.90
N GLY A 35 -1.61 21.80 6.97
CA GLY A 35 -1.52 22.97 6.09
C GLY A 35 -1.42 22.62 4.60
N LEU A 36 -0.80 21.49 4.24
CA LEU A 36 -0.84 20.97 2.86
C LEU A 36 -2.26 20.56 2.47
N MET A 37 -2.96 19.84 3.34
CA MET A 37 -4.33 19.37 3.09
C MET A 37 -5.35 20.51 3.03
N ASP A 38 -5.13 21.63 3.72
CA ASP A 38 -6.01 22.79 3.64
C ASP A 38 -6.08 23.42 2.23
N ARG A 39 -5.09 23.13 1.39
CA ARG A 39 -5.07 23.54 -0.02
C ARG A 39 -5.97 22.66 -0.90
N PHE A 40 -6.38 21.49 -0.39
CA PHE A 40 -7.19 20.50 -1.10
C PHE A 40 -8.34 20.05 -0.18
N PRO A 41 -9.33 20.91 0.09
CA PRO A 41 -10.37 20.65 1.08
C PRO A 41 -11.27 19.46 0.74
N ASP A 42 -11.38 19.13 -0.55
CA ASP A 42 -12.19 18.03 -1.06
C ASP A 42 -11.44 16.69 -1.06
N VAL A 43 -10.17 16.66 -0.60
CA VAL A 43 -9.36 15.45 -0.53
C VAL A 43 -9.29 14.93 0.91
N LEU A 44 -9.87 13.77 1.14
CA LEU A 44 -9.68 12.99 2.37
C LEU A 44 -8.55 11.98 2.20
N GLN A 45 -7.80 11.72 3.26
CA GLN A 45 -6.69 10.78 3.22
C GLN A 45 -6.97 9.52 4.04
N ILE A 46 -6.62 8.37 3.50
CA ILE A 46 -6.38 7.14 4.27
C ILE A 46 -4.89 7.09 4.59
N LEU A 47 -4.56 7.01 5.88
CA LEU A 47 -3.19 7.07 6.36
C LEU A 47 -2.54 5.69 6.34
N THR A 48 -1.27 5.66 5.95
CA THR A 48 -0.41 4.48 6.09
C THR A 48 0.91 4.86 6.77
N VAL A 49 1.54 3.94 7.50
CA VAL A 49 2.88 4.15 8.05
C VAL A 49 3.90 3.69 7.02
N ALA A 50 4.21 4.55 6.07
CA ALA A 50 5.18 4.28 5.02
C ALA A 50 6.64 4.36 5.53
N LYS A 51 7.55 3.74 4.81
CA LYS A 51 9.02 3.81 4.90
C LYS A 51 9.72 2.96 5.97
N VAL A 52 9.02 2.42 6.96
CA VAL A 52 9.74 1.75 8.05
C VAL A 52 9.14 0.38 8.33
N PRO A 53 9.57 -0.67 7.60
CA PRO A 53 9.25 -2.03 7.98
C PRO A 53 9.87 -2.33 9.35
N LEU A 54 9.03 -2.53 10.37
CA LEU A 54 9.48 -2.75 11.74
C LEU A 54 10.41 -3.96 11.83
N GLU A 55 10.05 -5.02 11.15
CA GLU A 55 10.76 -6.30 11.13
C GLU A 55 12.19 -6.22 10.57
N LYS A 56 12.52 -5.15 9.87
CA LYS A 56 13.88 -4.90 9.36
C LYS A 56 14.80 -4.28 10.40
N PHE A 57 14.24 -3.50 11.31
CA PHE A 57 15.01 -2.62 12.19
C PHE A 57 14.98 -3.03 13.64
N VAL A 58 13.95 -3.76 14.08
CA VAL A 58 13.76 -4.14 15.47
C VAL A 58 13.35 -5.60 15.63
N GLY A 59 13.64 -6.18 16.81
CA GLY A 59 13.18 -7.51 17.16
C GLY A 59 11.67 -7.58 17.44
N PRO A 60 11.08 -8.79 17.53
CA PRO A 60 9.64 -8.98 17.65
C PRO A 60 8.98 -8.17 18.78
N LYS A 61 9.57 -8.20 19.99
CA LYS A 61 9.03 -7.47 21.14
C LYS A 61 8.90 -5.97 20.88
N ASP A 62 9.93 -5.37 20.29
CA ASP A 62 9.94 -3.94 19.98
C ASP A 62 9.02 -3.61 18.80
N ALA A 63 8.89 -4.52 17.84
CA ALA A 63 7.96 -4.38 16.72
C ALA A 63 6.50 -4.33 17.21
N VAL A 64 6.12 -5.20 18.16
CA VAL A 64 4.79 -5.19 18.79
C VAL A 64 4.51 -3.87 19.48
N GLU A 65 5.47 -3.38 20.29
CA GLU A 65 5.30 -2.09 20.98
C GLU A 65 5.11 -0.94 19.99
N LEU A 66 5.97 -0.86 18.97
CA LEU A 66 5.90 0.19 17.96
C LEU A 66 4.65 0.13 17.10
N ALA A 67 4.21 -1.07 16.69
CA ALA A 67 2.97 -1.26 15.93
C ALA A 67 1.77 -0.76 16.71
N ARG A 68 1.66 -1.11 18.00
CA ARG A 68 0.57 -0.65 18.87
C ARG A 68 0.55 0.87 19.03
N ILE A 69 1.70 1.48 19.28
CA ILE A 69 1.79 2.94 19.39
C ILE A 69 1.37 3.60 18.08
N ALA A 70 1.85 3.10 16.94
CA ALA A 70 1.50 3.65 15.62
C ALA A 70 -0.02 3.59 15.38
N ASN A 71 -0.64 2.44 15.66
CA ASN A 71 -2.06 2.22 15.40
C ASN A 71 -2.95 3.02 16.36
N ASP A 72 -2.56 3.16 17.64
CA ASP A 72 -3.27 4.01 18.59
C ASP A 72 -3.26 5.48 18.14
N GLU A 73 -2.09 6.00 17.76
CA GLU A 73 -1.97 7.37 17.26
C GLU A 73 -2.67 7.60 15.92
N LEU A 74 -2.70 6.60 15.03
CA LEU A 74 -3.53 6.66 13.81
C LEU A 74 -5.00 6.81 14.16
N ALA A 75 -5.52 5.97 15.07
CA ALA A 75 -6.91 6.05 15.51
C ALA A 75 -7.24 7.40 16.18
N GLU A 76 -6.33 7.93 17.01
CA GLU A 76 -6.47 9.27 17.61
C GLU A 76 -6.56 10.37 16.54
N LEU A 77 -5.76 10.28 15.45
CA LEU A 77 -5.80 11.24 14.35
C LEU A 77 -7.13 11.21 13.60
N LEU A 78 -7.71 10.03 13.38
CA LEU A 78 -9.02 9.89 12.72
C LEU A 78 -10.13 10.58 13.54
N VAL A 79 -10.11 10.41 14.84
CA VAL A 79 -11.08 11.08 15.75
C VAL A 79 -10.86 12.58 15.80
N LYS A 80 -9.60 13.03 15.83
CA LYS A 80 -9.25 14.44 15.98
C LYS A 80 -9.46 15.27 14.72
N TYR A 81 -9.26 14.66 13.54
CA TYR A 81 -9.32 15.35 12.25
C TYR A 81 -10.19 14.59 11.21
N PRO A 82 -11.48 14.34 11.52
CA PRO A 82 -12.36 13.54 10.66
C PRO A 82 -12.58 14.15 9.26
N ASN A 83 -12.44 15.48 9.14
CA ASN A 83 -12.54 16.20 7.87
C ASN A 83 -11.25 16.19 7.05
N LYS A 84 -10.20 15.50 7.51
CA LYS A 84 -8.91 15.36 6.82
C LYS A 84 -8.54 13.90 6.61
N PHE A 85 -8.73 13.09 7.64
CA PHE A 85 -8.37 11.68 7.65
C PHE A 85 -9.62 10.83 7.76
N PHE A 86 -9.91 10.10 6.70
CA PHE A 86 -11.06 9.21 6.65
C PHE A 86 -10.75 7.88 7.34
N GLY A 87 -9.54 7.37 7.17
CA GLY A 87 -9.16 6.06 7.65
C GLY A 87 -7.66 5.85 7.74
N ALA A 88 -7.28 4.67 8.21
CA ALA A 88 -5.88 4.26 8.23
C ALA A 88 -5.70 2.75 8.05
N ALA A 89 -4.57 2.37 7.46
CA ALA A 89 -4.09 0.99 7.43
C ALA A 89 -3.18 0.73 8.64
N ALA A 90 -3.43 -0.36 9.34
CA ALA A 90 -2.66 -0.72 10.52
C ALA A 90 -1.22 -1.12 10.17
N CYS A 91 -0.29 -0.70 10.99
CA CYS A 91 1.08 -1.19 11.04
C CYS A 91 1.11 -2.52 11.80
N LEU A 92 1.84 -3.52 11.31
CA LEU A 92 1.87 -4.86 11.89
C LEU A 92 3.31 -5.28 12.26
N PRO A 93 3.50 -6.05 13.36
CA PRO A 93 4.79 -6.62 13.74
C PRO A 93 5.07 -7.92 12.99
N MET A 94 5.31 -7.85 11.68
CA MET A 94 5.35 -9.00 10.76
C MET A 94 6.45 -10.03 11.04
N ASN A 95 7.38 -9.76 11.95
CA ASN A 95 8.39 -10.73 12.41
C ASN A 95 7.91 -11.66 13.55
N ASP A 96 6.64 -11.52 13.96
CA ASP A 96 5.94 -12.41 14.88
C ASP A 96 4.50 -12.58 14.38
N ILE A 97 4.17 -13.75 13.81
CA ILE A 97 2.88 -13.94 13.16
C ILE A 97 1.72 -13.97 14.16
N ASP A 98 1.90 -14.51 15.34
CA ASP A 98 0.84 -14.55 16.35
C ASP A 98 0.53 -13.12 16.84
N ALA A 99 1.55 -12.34 17.15
CA ALA A 99 1.41 -10.93 17.50
C ALA A 99 0.82 -10.10 16.32
N THR A 100 1.17 -10.43 15.08
CA THR A 100 0.58 -9.84 13.87
C THR A 100 -0.92 -10.05 13.82
N LEU A 101 -1.38 -11.27 14.07
CA LEU A 101 -2.81 -11.62 14.05
C LEU A 101 -3.58 -10.96 15.19
N GLU A 102 -3.00 -10.91 16.39
CA GLU A 102 -3.58 -10.20 17.54
C GLU A 102 -3.71 -8.69 17.29
N GLU A 103 -2.66 -8.08 16.72
CA GLU A 103 -2.68 -6.65 16.44
C GLU A 103 -3.61 -6.29 15.28
N ALA A 104 -3.73 -7.14 14.25
CA ALA A 104 -4.73 -6.97 13.20
C ALA A 104 -6.16 -6.99 13.75
N ASP A 105 -6.48 -7.95 14.64
CA ASP A 105 -7.77 -8.02 15.33
C ASP A 105 -8.03 -6.77 16.18
N ARG A 106 -7.02 -6.31 16.91
CA ARG A 106 -7.13 -5.10 17.74
C ARG A 106 -7.35 -3.85 16.89
N ALA A 107 -6.53 -3.68 15.85
CA ALA A 107 -6.55 -2.51 15.00
C ALA A 107 -7.86 -2.38 14.21
N ILE A 108 -8.35 -3.48 13.64
CA ILE A 108 -9.61 -3.49 12.89
C ILE A 108 -10.81 -3.51 13.84
N GLY A 109 -10.83 -4.44 14.80
CA GLY A 109 -12.01 -4.69 15.63
C GLY A 109 -12.23 -3.66 16.74
N LYS A 110 -11.16 -3.06 17.30
CA LYS A 110 -11.27 -2.11 18.43
C LYS A 110 -10.96 -0.66 18.02
N LEU A 111 -9.99 -0.46 17.12
CA LEU A 111 -9.61 0.89 16.71
C LEU A 111 -10.33 1.35 15.42
N GLY A 112 -11.01 0.44 14.72
CA GLY A 112 -11.78 0.76 13.52
C GLY A 112 -10.92 1.09 12.29
N LEU A 113 -9.66 0.59 12.23
CA LEU A 113 -8.82 0.81 11.06
C LEU A 113 -9.30 -0.01 9.86
N GLN A 114 -9.10 0.49 8.63
CA GLN A 114 -9.74 -0.02 7.43
C GLN A 114 -8.92 -1.06 6.67
N GLY A 115 -7.91 -1.63 7.27
CA GLY A 115 -7.06 -2.67 6.71
C GLY A 115 -5.69 -2.66 7.33
N VAL A 116 -4.72 -3.30 6.68
CA VAL A 116 -3.35 -3.40 7.17
C VAL A 116 -2.35 -3.06 6.09
N GLN A 117 -1.15 -2.64 6.45
CA GLN A 117 -0.04 -2.45 5.52
C GLN A 117 1.06 -3.44 5.79
N ILE A 118 1.57 -4.06 4.73
CA ILE A 118 2.76 -4.90 4.74
C ILE A 118 3.74 -4.46 3.65
N TYR A 119 4.95 -5.00 3.68
CA TYR A 119 5.98 -4.70 2.69
C TYR A 119 6.17 -5.85 1.69
N SER A 120 6.77 -5.59 0.54
CA SER A 120 7.03 -6.58 -0.52
C SER A 120 7.91 -7.75 -0.08
N ARG A 121 8.65 -7.56 1.00
CA ARG A 121 9.42 -8.57 1.73
C ARG A 121 9.26 -8.36 3.23
N ILE A 122 9.29 -9.44 3.99
CA ILE A 122 9.26 -9.39 5.45
C ILE A 122 10.60 -9.90 5.97
N ALA A 123 11.43 -9.00 6.50
CA ALA A 123 12.81 -9.32 6.90
C ALA A 123 13.62 -10.03 5.79
N GLY A 124 13.43 -9.60 4.53
CA GLY A 124 14.06 -10.20 3.34
C GLY A 124 13.35 -11.44 2.78
N GLU A 125 12.35 -11.98 3.46
CA GLU A 125 11.60 -13.15 3.02
C GLU A 125 10.41 -12.78 2.12
N PRO A 126 10.12 -13.60 1.10
CA PRO A 126 9.02 -13.33 0.19
C PRO A 126 7.65 -13.63 0.79
N LEU A 127 6.62 -12.95 0.31
CA LEU A 127 5.26 -12.99 0.84
C LEU A 127 4.50 -14.29 0.56
N ASP A 128 4.94 -15.11 -0.36
CA ASP A 128 4.32 -16.40 -0.72
C ASP A 128 4.65 -17.55 0.24
N LEU A 129 5.42 -17.31 1.30
CA LEU A 129 5.73 -18.33 2.29
C LEU A 129 4.50 -18.72 3.11
N PRO A 130 4.33 -20.04 3.42
CA PRO A 130 3.17 -20.54 4.15
C PRO A 130 2.90 -19.87 5.49
N LYS A 131 3.93 -19.39 6.17
CA LYS A 131 3.82 -18.72 7.47
C LYS A 131 3.00 -17.42 7.44
N PHE A 132 2.83 -16.78 6.28
CA PHE A 132 2.03 -15.56 6.13
C PHE A 132 0.56 -15.83 5.79
N LYS A 133 0.19 -17.06 5.41
CA LYS A 133 -1.19 -17.45 5.08
C LYS A 133 -2.21 -17.12 6.17
N PRO A 134 -1.93 -17.28 7.48
CA PRO A 134 -2.89 -16.90 8.52
C PRO A 134 -3.33 -15.44 8.47
N LEU A 135 -2.42 -14.51 8.08
CA LEU A 135 -2.80 -13.12 7.87
C LEU A 135 -3.72 -12.96 6.65
N TYR A 136 -3.46 -13.68 5.56
CA TYR A 136 -4.28 -13.61 4.35
C TYR A 136 -5.70 -14.15 4.59
N GLU A 137 -5.81 -15.28 5.29
CA GLU A 137 -7.08 -15.83 5.72
C GLU A 137 -7.87 -14.84 6.59
N LYS A 138 -7.21 -14.24 7.58
CA LYS A 138 -7.80 -13.23 8.46
C LYS A 138 -8.30 -12.02 7.69
N MET A 139 -7.50 -11.46 6.78
CA MET A 139 -7.87 -10.28 6.00
C MET A 139 -8.98 -10.58 4.99
N ALA A 140 -8.98 -11.76 4.38
CA ALA A 140 -10.09 -12.23 3.57
C ALA A 140 -11.39 -12.34 4.39
N GLY A 141 -11.32 -12.86 5.64
CA GLY A 141 -12.44 -12.91 6.58
C GLY A 141 -13.01 -11.54 6.95
N TYR A 142 -12.18 -10.54 7.16
CA TYR A 142 -12.60 -9.16 7.38
C TYR A 142 -13.15 -8.50 6.10
N ASN A 143 -12.81 -9.03 4.92
CA ASN A 143 -13.11 -8.43 3.63
C ASN A 143 -12.53 -7.00 3.51
N LEU A 144 -11.36 -6.77 4.11
CA LEU A 144 -10.61 -5.51 4.11
C LEU A 144 -9.26 -5.70 3.40
N PRO A 145 -8.71 -4.63 2.79
CA PRO A 145 -7.50 -4.74 2.00
C PRO A 145 -6.21 -4.81 2.82
N ILE A 146 -5.20 -5.36 2.17
CA ILE A 146 -3.79 -5.27 2.55
C ILE A 146 -3.12 -4.27 1.61
N TRP A 147 -2.57 -3.17 2.15
CA TRP A 147 -1.69 -2.29 1.39
C TRP A 147 -0.32 -2.94 1.25
N LEU A 148 0.13 -3.09 0.01
CA LEU A 148 1.43 -3.68 -0.33
C LEU A 148 2.41 -2.58 -0.71
N HIS A 149 3.31 -2.22 0.22
CA HIS A 149 4.34 -1.22 0.00
C HIS A 149 5.67 -1.88 -0.44
N PRO A 150 6.42 -1.32 -1.41
CA PRO A 150 7.74 -1.84 -1.74
C PRO A 150 8.74 -1.68 -0.59
N GLU A 151 9.59 -2.70 -0.40
CA GLU A 151 10.77 -2.62 0.44
C GLU A 151 12.02 -2.43 -0.43
N THR A 152 13.00 -1.70 0.07
CA THR A 152 14.30 -1.61 -0.60
C THR A 152 15.05 -2.93 -0.51
N ASN A 153 15.36 -3.52 -1.66
CA ASN A 153 16.21 -4.70 -1.74
C ASN A 153 17.67 -4.27 -1.97
N PRO A 154 18.56 -4.46 -0.98
CA PRO A 154 19.96 -4.05 -1.09
C PRO A 154 20.76 -4.87 -2.11
N ALA A 155 20.25 -6.03 -2.55
CA ALA A 155 20.88 -6.83 -3.61
C ALA A 155 20.68 -6.24 -5.01
N LEU A 156 19.73 -5.29 -5.15
CA LEU A 156 19.55 -4.55 -6.39
C LEU A 156 20.41 -3.29 -6.31
N ASP A 157 21.46 -3.24 -7.10
CA ASP A 157 22.31 -2.04 -7.27
C ASP A 157 21.60 -1.02 -8.16
N MET A 158 20.47 -0.51 -7.64
CA MET A 158 19.63 0.45 -8.33
C MET A 158 19.17 1.55 -7.37
N ASP A 159 18.88 2.72 -7.92
CA ASP A 159 18.24 3.81 -7.16
C ASP A 159 16.89 3.34 -6.57
N ARG A 160 16.73 3.56 -5.28
CA ARG A 160 15.61 3.05 -4.46
C ARG A 160 14.24 3.43 -5.00
N GLY A 161 14.04 4.69 -5.38
CA GLY A 161 12.72 5.22 -5.72
C GLY A 161 12.32 5.04 -7.19
N ILE A 162 13.27 4.90 -8.12
CA ILE A 162 13.01 4.95 -9.55
C ILE A 162 12.65 3.56 -10.09
N PHE A 163 13.53 2.58 -9.93
CA PHE A 163 13.37 1.26 -10.53
C PHE A 163 13.26 0.14 -9.49
N SER A 164 13.97 0.24 -8.37
CA SER A 164 14.02 -0.82 -7.37
C SER A 164 12.64 -1.05 -6.73
N TRP A 165 11.91 -0.02 -6.35
CA TRP A 165 10.59 -0.18 -5.74
C TRP A 165 9.53 -0.73 -6.70
N PRO A 166 9.36 -0.22 -7.93
CA PRO A 166 8.49 -0.85 -8.91
C PRO A 166 8.85 -2.31 -9.21
N TYR A 167 10.14 -2.64 -9.27
CA TYR A 167 10.59 -4.01 -9.46
C TYR A 167 10.19 -4.92 -8.28
N GLU A 168 10.45 -4.51 -7.04
CA GLU A 168 10.11 -5.29 -5.84
C GLU A 168 8.60 -5.51 -5.70
N THR A 169 7.81 -4.47 -5.99
CA THR A 169 6.35 -4.58 -6.02
C THR A 169 5.91 -5.61 -7.06
N THR A 170 6.44 -5.52 -8.29
CA THR A 170 6.13 -6.47 -9.37
C THR A 170 6.52 -7.90 -9.01
N ALA A 171 7.69 -8.09 -8.41
CA ALA A 171 8.17 -9.40 -7.97
C ALA A 171 7.27 -9.99 -6.86
N ALA A 172 6.83 -9.17 -5.91
CA ALA A 172 5.91 -9.61 -4.86
C ALA A 172 4.55 -10.03 -5.45
N MET A 173 3.97 -9.22 -6.35
CA MET A 173 2.73 -9.56 -7.05
C MET A 173 2.85 -10.88 -7.82
N LEU A 174 3.95 -11.05 -8.58
CA LEU A 174 4.20 -12.28 -9.34
C LEU A 174 4.23 -13.50 -8.43
N ARG A 175 4.95 -13.43 -7.30
CA ARG A 175 5.05 -14.55 -6.35
C ARG A 175 3.72 -14.87 -5.69
N LEU A 176 2.94 -13.87 -5.29
CA LEU A 176 1.59 -14.06 -4.76
C LEU A 176 0.67 -14.75 -5.76
N VAL A 177 0.67 -14.32 -7.03
CA VAL A 177 -0.10 -14.97 -8.08
C VAL A 177 0.38 -16.41 -8.32
N GLN A 178 1.71 -16.63 -8.41
CA GLN A 178 2.29 -17.96 -8.59
C GLN A 178 1.94 -18.93 -7.46
N SER A 179 1.80 -18.44 -6.23
CA SER A 179 1.40 -19.27 -5.08
C SER A 179 -0.05 -19.72 -5.13
N GLY A 180 -0.88 -19.12 -6.00
CA GLY A 180 -2.30 -19.41 -6.08
C GLY A 180 -3.13 -18.78 -4.95
N ILE A 181 -2.64 -17.71 -4.35
CA ILE A 181 -3.24 -17.07 -3.17
C ILE A 181 -4.71 -16.66 -3.38
N PHE A 182 -5.07 -16.17 -4.56
CA PHE A 182 -6.43 -15.76 -4.87
C PHE A 182 -7.38 -16.94 -5.15
N TYR A 183 -6.85 -18.14 -5.45
CA TYR A 183 -7.67 -19.35 -5.48
C TYR A 183 -7.96 -19.85 -4.06
N GLU A 184 -6.98 -19.75 -3.17
CA GLU A 184 -7.12 -20.16 -1.78
C GLU A 184 -8.00 -19.17 -1.00
N TYR A 185 -7.85 -17.86 -1.25
CA TYR A 185 -8.59 -16.77 -0.59
C TYR A 185 -9.24 -15.82 -1.60
N PRO A 186 -10.39 -16.19 -2.23
CA PRO A 186 -10.99 -15.35 -3.28
C PRO A 186 -11.46 -13.96 -2.82
N ALA A 187 -11.72 -13.78 -1.52
CA ALA A 187 -12.10 -12.48 -0.94
C ALA A 187 -10.90 -11.61 -0.55
N LEU A 188 -9.67 -12.11 -0.70
CA LEU A 188 -8.46 -11.37 -0.35
C LEU A 188 -8.26 -10.21 -1.32
N LYS A 189 -7.95 -9.04 -0.75
CA LYS A 189 -7.75 -7.81 -1.49
C LYS A 189 -6.39 -7.22 -1.18
N PHE A 190 -5.66 -6.86 -2.21
CA PHE A 190 -4.43 -6.08 -2.09
C PHE A 190 -4.61 -4.74 -2.78
N ILE A 191 -4.13 -3.67 -2.16
CA ILE A 191 -3.92 -2.37 -2.79
C ILE A 191 -2.43 -2.22 -3.02
N VAL A 192 -2.04 -2.11 -4.29
CA VAL A 192 -0.64 -2.05 -4.71
C VAL A 192 -0.30 -0.64 -5.15
N HIS A 193 0.81 -0.13 -4.66
CA HIS A 193 1.26 1.23 -4.98
C HIS A 193 1.78 1.37 -6.42
N HIS A 194 1.84 2.62 -6.89
CA HIS A 194 2.43 3.03 -8.17
C HIS A 194 1.77 2.35 -9.38
N ALA A 195 0.42 2.37 -9.42
CA ALA A 195 -0.40 1.84 -10.53
C ALA A 195 -0.11 0.38 -10.90
N GLY A 196 0.23 -0.47 -9.92
CA GLY A 196 0.59 -1.87 -10.14
C GLY A 196 2.00 -2.05 -10.72
N ALA A 197 2.84 -1.03 -10.56
CA ALA A 197 4.26 -1.03 -10.89
C ALA A 197 4.52 -1.39 -12.36
N MET A 198 5.24 -2.50 -12.65
CA MET A 198 5.60 -2.87 -14.02
C MET A 198 4.57 -3.79 -14.69
N VAL A 199 3.58 -4.29 -13.94
CA VAL A 199 2.61 -5.29 -14.43
C VAL A 199 1.84 -4.81 -15.67
N PRO A 200 1.23 -3.61 -15.70
CA PRO A 200 0.48 -3.16 -16.88
C PRO A 200 1.35 -3.04 -18.13
N PHE A 201 2.55 -2.50 -17.97
CA PHE A 201 3.48 -2.33 -19.10
C PHE A 201 3.94 -3.65 -19.70
N PHE A 202 4.06 -4.72 -18.92
CA PHE A 202 4.51 -6.04 -19.36
C PHE A 202 3.36 -7.05 -19.50
N ALA A 203 2.10 -6.63 -19.60
CA ALA A 203 0.91 -7.48 -19.59
C ALA A 203 0.97 -8.65 -20.60
N ASP A 204 1.24 -8.36 -21.87
CA ASP A 204 1.34 -9.39 -22.92
C ASP A 204 2.54 -10.32 -22.71
N ARG A 205 3.64 -9.79 -22.18
CA ARG A 205 4.80 -10.60 -21.82
C ARG A 205 4.46 -11.56 -20.68
N LEU A 206 3.76 -11.12 -19.65
CA LEU A 206 3.24 -11.96 -18.56
C LEU A 206 2.36 -13.07 -19.11
N LYS A 207 1.39 -12.72 -19.95
CA LYS A 207 0.47 -13.67 -20.58
C LYS A 207 1.20 -14.74 -21.38
N TRP A 208 2.17 -14.31 -22.18
CA TRP A 208 2.96 -15.25 -23.00
C TRP A 208 3.79 -16.21 -22.15
N PHE A 209 4.52 -15.69 -21.14
CA PHE A 209 5.32 -16.54 -20.25
C PHE A 209 4.47 -17.46 -19.39
N ALA A 210 3.29 -17.02 -18.93
CA ALA A 210 2.37 -17.86 -18.18
C ALA A 210 1.87 -19.06 -19.00
N SER A 211 1.63 -18.86 -20.30
CA SER A 211 1.18 -19.94 -21.20
C SER A 211 2.30 -20.81 -21.75
N ALA A 212 3.49 -20.25 -21.98
CA ALA A 212 4.60 -20.93 -22.65
C ALA A 212 5.55 -21.65 -21.69
N THR A 213 5.52 -21.36 -20.40
CA THR A 213 6.46 -21.88 -19.42
C THR A 213 5.73 -22.46 -18.20
N LYS A 214 6.39 -23.41 -17.51
CA LYS A 214 5.90 -23.93 -16.24
C LYS A 214 6.25 -23.02 -15.04
N LEU A 215 6.33 -21.72 -15.28
CA LEU A 215 6.63 -20.72 -14.24
C LEU A 215 5.57 -20.66 -13.15
N PHE A 216 4.35 -21.03 -13.48
CA PHE A 216 3.25 -21.06 -12.54
C PHE A 216 2.97 -22.51 -12.13
N THR A 217 2.93 -22.77 -10.85
CA THR A 217 2.70 -24.11 -10.26
C THR A 217 1.28 -24.63 -10.48
N GLN A 218 0.35 -23.73 -10.73
CA GLN A 218 -1.03 -24.07 -11.09
C GLN A 218 -1.05 -24.41 -12.60
N ASN A 219 -1.59 -25.55 -12.97
CA ASN A 219 -1.82 -25.92 -14.37
C ASN A 219 -2.96 -25.13 -15.03
N ASP A 220 -3.06 -23.85 -14.69
CA ASP A 220 -4.07 -22.96 -15.23
C ASP A 220 -3.41 -21.99 -16.26
N PRO A 221 -3.74 -22.13 -17.55
CA PRO A 221 -3.21 -21.25 -18.58
C PRO A 221 -3.66 -19.78 -18.43
N LYS A 222 -4.65 -19.53 -17.57
CA LYS A 222 -5.19 -18.19 -17.30
C LYS A 222 -4.74 -17.60 -15.97
N ILE A 223 -3.76 -18.22 -15.30
CA ILE A 223 -3.30 -17.74 -14.00
C ILE A 223 -2.84 -16.27 -14.02
N TYR A 224 -2.37 -15.78 -15.17
CA TYR A 224 -2.03 -14.36 -15.35
C TYR A 224 -3.24 -13.42 -15.15
N GLU A 225 -4.48 -13.89 -15.33
CA GLU A 225 -5.69 -13.11 -15.07
C GLU A 225 -5.84 -12.81 -13.56
N GLN A 226 -5.17 -13.57 -12.68
CA GLN A 226 -5.19 -13.32 -11.24
C GLN A 226 -4.53 -11.99 -10.85
N PHE A 227 -3.71 -11.40 -11.72
CA PHE A 227 -3.22 -10.05 -11.50
C PHE A 227 -4.34 -8.99 -11.51
N LEU A 228 -5.48 -9.28 -12.12
CA LEU A 228 -6.65 -8.39 -12.13
C LEU A 228 -7.38 -8.35 -10.77
N ASN A 229 -7.04 -9.22 -9.82
CA ASN A 229 -7.58 -9.16 -8.45
C ASN A 229 -6.91 -8.07 -7.59
N PHE A 230 -5.79 -7.50 -8.03
CA PHE A 230 -5.17 -6.39 -7.32
C PHE A 230 -5.92 -5.08 -7.60
N TYR A 231 -6.10 -4.28 -6.56
CA TYR A 231 -6.37 -2.86 -6.67
C TYR A 231 -5.05 -2.11 -6.76
N VAL A 232 -5.03 -1.01 -7.49
CA VAL A 232 -3.84 -0.19 -7.67
C VAL A 232 -4.15 1.29 -7.43
N ASP A 233 -3.14 2.08 -7.07
CA ASP A 233 -3.31 3.51 -6.86
C ASP A 233 -2.88 4.34 -8.08
N THR A 234 -3.03 5.65 -7.99
CA THR A 234 -2.63 6.61 -9.02
C THR A 234 -1.32 7.35 -8.70
N ALA A 235 -0.52 6.84 -7.77
CA ALA A 235 0.70 7.51 -7.27
C ALA A 235 1.86 7.47 -8.27
N LEU A 236 1.69 8.13 -9.42
CA LEU A 236 2.66 8.21 -10.53
C LEU A 236 3.16 9.65 -10.79
N TYR A 237 3.10 10.50 -9.78
CA TYR A 237 3.57 11.90 -9.84
C TYR A 237 3.00 12.70 -11.03
N GLY A 238 1.76 12.39 -11.47
CA GLY A 238 1.08 13.10 -12.55
C GLY A 238 1.39 12.57 -13.97
N ASN A 239 1.90 11.34 -14.10
CA ASN A 239 2.19 10.72 -15.39
C ASN A 239 0.91 10.12 -16.02
N THR A 240 0.15 10.91 -16.80
CA THR A 240 -1.07 10.47 -17.47
C THR A 240 -0.86 9.27 -18.41
N PRO A 241 0.18 9.21 -19.29
CA PRO A 241 0.41 8.03 -20.12
C PRO A 241 0.57 6.73 -19.36
N ALA A 242 1.31 6.74 -18.24
CA ALA A 242 1.48 5.54 -17.43
C ALA A 242 0.18 5.15 -16.71
N LEU A 243 -0.59 6.14 -16.25
CA LEU A 243 -1.90 5.90 -15.65
C LEU A 243 -2.91 5.35 -16.67
N GLN A 244 -2.87 5.84 -17.93
CA GLN A 244 -3.67 5.29 -19.00
C GLN A 244 -3.31 3.81 -19.27
N CYS A 245 -2.03 3.46 -19.28
CA CYS A 245 -1.58 2.07 -19.41
C CYS A 245 -2.13 1.18 -18.28
N ALA A 246 -2.13 1.66 -17.04
CA ALA A 246 -2.73 0.94 -15.92
C ALA A 246 -4.24 0.77 -16.07
N TYR A 247 -4.93 1.81 -16.53
CA TYR A 247 -6.36 1.74 -16.81
C TYR A 247 -6.71 0.72 -17.89
N GLU A 248 -5.97 0.66 -19.00
CA GLU A 248 -6.18 -0.32 -20.07
C GLU A 248 -6.04 -1.77 -19.57
N TYR A 249 -5.22 -1.98 -18.53
CA TYR A 249 -5.00 -3.30 -17.95
C TYR A 249 -6.00 -3.65 -16.85
N TYR A 250 -6.20 -2.76 -15.85
CA TYR A 250 -7.00 -3.04 -14.67
C TYR A 250 -8.48 -2.60 -14.81
N GLY A 251 -8.79 -1.68 -15.71
CA GLY A 251 -10.07 -1.00 -15.76
C GLY A 251 -10.28 0.00 -14.61
N ALA A 252 -11.24 0.91 -14.77
CA ALA A 252 -11.53 1.95 -13.77
C ALA A 252 -11.90 1.39 -12.40
N GLY A 253 -12.53 0.20 -12.34
CA GLY A 253 -13.01 -0.40 -11.09
C GLY A 253 -11.93 -0.87 -10.11
N HIS A 254 -10.70 -0.97 -10.54
CA HIS A 254 -9.57 -1.44 -9.73
C HIS A 254 -8.53 -0.35 -9.44
N ILE A 255 -8.79 0.90 -9.85
CA ILE A 255 -7.87 2.02 -9.62
C ILE A 255 -8.43 2.92 -8.52
N LEU A 256 -7.59 3.23 -7.54
CA LEU A 256 -7.91 4.10 -6.39
C LEU A 256 -7.12 5.40 -6.49
N PHE A 257 -7.75 6.53 -6.15
CA PHE A 257 -7.04 7.79 -6.01
C PHE A 257 -5.99 7.67 -4.89
N GLY A 258 -4.74 7.73 -5.24
CA GLY A 258 -3.60 7.72 -4.31
C GLY A 258 -2.50 8.64 -4.84
N THR A 259 -1.87 9.41 -3.97
CA THR A 259 -0.96 10.50 -4.35
C THR A 259 0.46 10.33 -3.84
N ASP A 260 0.68 9.37 -2.95
CA ASP A 260 1.94 9.23 -2.19
C ASP A 260 2.25 10.46 -1.29
N ALA A 261 1.27 11.37 -1.11
CA ALA A 261 1.46 12.55 -0.28
C ALA A 261 1.68 12.19 1.21
N PRO A 262 2.63 12.83 1.88
CA PRO A 262 3.40 14.02 1.48
C PRO A 262 4.77 13.71 0.88
N LEU A 263 4.99 12.50 0.39
CA LEU A 263 6.23 12.10 -0.28
C LEU A 263 6.27 12.64 -1.72
N GLY A 264 7.47 12.69 -2.31
CA GLY A 264 7.66 13.16 -3.67
C GLY A 264 7.82 14.69 -3.80
N PRO A 265 7.96 15.18 -5.05
CA PRO A 265 8.15 16.61 -5.32
C PRO A 265 7.01 17.44 -4.77
N ARG A 266 7.32 18.60 -4.20
CA ARG A 266 6.32 19.53 -3.63
C ARG A 266 5.32 18.86 -2.70
N TRP A 267 5.78 17.86 -1.94
CA TRP A 267 5.02 17.13 -0.93
C TRP A 267 3.80 16.37 -1.49
N GLY A 268 4.05 15.56 -2.54
CA GLY A 268 3.13 14.51 -2.95
C GLY A 268 2.29 14.78 -4.18
N MET A 269 2.58 15.82 -4.95
CA MET A 269 1.96 16.03 -6.27
C MET A 269 0.43 15.83 -6.32
N ILE A 270 -0.30 16.16 -5.24
CA ILE A 270 -1.78 15.99 -5.19
C ILE A 270 -2.44 16.60 -6.43
N GLU A 271 -2.11 17.88 -6.71
CA GLU A 271 -2.64 18.57 -7.89
C GLU A 271 -2.24 17.89 -9.21
N GLY A 272 -0.99 17.43 -9.31
CA GLY A 272 -0.49 16.73 -10.50
C GLY A 272 -1.22 15.39 -10.72
N THR A 273 -1.52 14.67 -9.65
CA THR A 273 -2.29 13.41 -9.73
C THR A 273 -3.74 13.67 -10.13
N ILE A 274 -4.40 14.67 -9.54
CA ILE A 274 -5.75 15.09 -9.95
C ILE A 274 -5.77 15.39 -11.45
N ARG A 275 -4.88 16.28 -11.91
CA ARG A 275 -4.79 16.64 -13.33
C ARG A 275 -4.47 15.45 -14.24
N SER A 276 -3.72 14.46 -13.75
CA SER A 276 -3.40 13.29 -14.57
C SER A 276 -4.64 12.44 -14.83
N ILE A 277 -5.52 12.27 -13.85
CA ILE A 277 -6.80 11.57 -13.99
C ILE A 277 -7.75 12.35 -14.89
N GLU A 278 -7.87 13.67 -14.68
CA GLU A 278 -8.69 14.55 -15.53
C GLU A 278 -8.34 14.46 -17.02
N ARG A 279 -7.05 14.28 -17.33
CA ARG A 279 -6.53 14.18 -18.72
C ARG A 279 -6.65 12.79 -19.33
N MET A 280 -7.04 11.77 -18.57
CA MET A 280 -7.23 10.44 -19.13
C MET A 280 -8.36 10.43 -20.19
N ALA A 281 -8.17 9.61 -21.22
CA ALA A 281 -9.16 9.38 -22.26
C ALA A 281 -10.23 8.36 -21.82
N ILE A 282 -10.97 8.69 -20.75
CA ILE A 282 -12.01 7.86 -20.13
C ILE A 282 -13.26 8.71 -19.84
N THR A 283 -14.38 8.08 -19.54
CA THR A 283 -15.61 8.78 -19.19
C THR A 283 -15.55 9.47 -17.83
N GLU A 284 -16.37 10.51 -17.62
CA GLU A 284 -16.45 11.19 -16.33
C GLU A 284 -16.89 10.24 -15.20
N ALA A 285 -17.78 9.30 -15.48
CA ALA A 285 -18.21 8.28 -14.53
C ALA A 285 -17.04 7.35 -14.09
N GLU A 286 -16.10 7.05 -14.98
CA GLU A 286 -14.91 6.28 -14.65
C GLU A 286 -13.90 7.11 -13.86
N LYS A 287 -13.76 8.41 -14.17
CA LYS A 287 -12.93 9.32 -13.36
C LYS A 287 -13.46 9.42 -11.93
N GLU A 288 -14.78 9.56 -11.77
CA GLU A 288 -15.41 9.60 -10.44
C GLU A 288 -15.21 8.30 -9.66
N LYS A 289 -15.29 7.14 -10.34
CA LYS A 289 -14.92 5.85 -9.74
C LYS A 289 -13.50 5.86 -9.20
N ILE A 290 -12.54 6.32 -9.99
CA ILE A 290 -11.12 6.39 -9.60
C ILE A 290 -10.92 7.38 -8.45
N PHE A 291 -11.55 8.56 -8.49
CA PHE A 291 -11.38 9.59 -7.46
C PHE A 291 -11.93 9.17 -6.10
N SER A 292 -13.11 8.52 -6.06
CA SER A 292 -13.78 8.23 -4.79
C SER A 292 -14.61 6.95 -4.79
N GLY A 293 -15.31 6.63 -5.87
CA GLY A 293 -16.29 5.54 -5.92
C GLY A 293 -15.73 4.19 -5.49
N ASN A 294 -14.55 3.81 -5.99
CA ASN A 294 -13.91 2.56 -5.62
C ASN A 294 -13.48 2.52 -4.15
N ALA A 295 -13.01 3.64 -3.60
CA ALA A 295 -12.65 3.73 -2.18
C ALA A 295 -13.89 3.61 -1.30
N ILE A 296 -14.99 4.30 -1.65
CA ILE A 296 -16.27 4.22 -0.96
C ILE A 296 -16.77 2.78 -0.89
N GLU A 297 -16.74 2.07 -2.02
CA GLU A 297 -17.16 0.66 -2.08
C GLU A 297 -16.23 -0.25 -1.29
N LEU A 298 -14.91 -0.12 -1.49
CA LEU A 298 -13.90 -1.00 -0.90
C LEU A 298 -13.86 -0.90 0.63
N PHE A 299 -14.02 0.31 1.16
CA PHE A 299 -13.96 0.58 2.60
C PHE A 299 -15.36 0.66 3.25
N LYS A 300 -16.44 0.41 2.50
CA LYS A 300 -17.82 0.49 2.97
C LYS A 300 -18.13 1.83 3.67
N MET A 301 -17.68 2.91 3.05
CA MET A 301 -17.85 4.25 3.58
C MET A 301 -19.32 4.63 3.62
N ALA A 302 -19.84 5.04 4.78
CA ALA A 302 -21.08 5.78 4.88
C ALA A 302 -20.73 7.28 4.67
N LEU A 303 -21.09 7.81 3.51
CA LEU A 303 -20.98 9.25 3.21
C LEU A 303 -22.27 9.97 3.62
#